data_e1847726d207cf90db164906c249a70c
#
_entry.id   e1847726d207cf90db164906c249a70c
#
_cell.length_a   1.000
_cell.length_b   1.000
_cell.length_c   1.000
_cell.angle_alpha   90.00
_cell.angle_beta   90.00
_cell.angle_gamma   90.00
#
_symmetry.space_group_name_H-M   'P 1'
#
loop_
_entity.id
_entity.type
_entity.pdbx_description
1 polymer ?
#
loop_
_entity_poly.entity_id
_entity_poly.type
_entity_poly.pdbx_seq_one_letter_code
_entity_poly.pdbx_strand_id
1 'polypeptide(L)'
;MKTRLVKHPCPEATIAGAAARVPAAIIAAVLLGITASPARADCNPAERINASCYSNLQDATTAAIAANQPLWLPAGTYVLNRELVIDYAPLAATGFQIISDGAIIDATATGNRAMSIECSGGSPQDAKGCFYFHIQGTLFVNANSAQAAVRFGFNDFSDAHNSAKIDHLIVNNAGPGYAVRLNYNLNADIFAVAVSAGSAGLVMDQVQFSRISGAASATRGTAMRIERGYSFANTIQAIDLEVAQIGLAITSPYANRNTFVSPYFNCPTAILATAGNSNMLLNPSYGAGQPPAPGSQTGVLTLP
;
A
#
# COMPACT_ATOMS: atom_id res chain seq x y z
N MET A 1 34.23 -38.67 -22.56
CA MET A 1 33.19 -39.04 -21.60
C MET A 1 32.11 -37.97 -21.67
N LYS A 2 30.97 -38.28 -22.33
CA LYS A 2 29.86 -37.32 -22.52
C LYS A 2 28.82 -37.59 -21.40
N THR A 3 28.76 -36.70 -20.43
CA THR A 3 27.77 -36.78 -19.37
C THR A 3 26.41 -36.25 -19.89
N ARG A 4 25.44 -37.17 -20.00
CA ARG A 4 24.05 -36.83 -20.33
C ARG A 4 23.39 -36.14 -19.12
N LEU A 5 23.00 -34.88 -19.26
CA LEU A 5 22.08 -34.23 -18.35
C LEU A 5 20.66 -34.84 -18.50
N VAL A 6 20.21 -35.50 -17.47
CA VAL A 6 18.84 -35.97 -17.36
C VAL A 6 17.98 -34.75 -16.97
N LYS A 7 17.19 -34.29 -17.93
CA LYS A 7 16.11 -33.30 -17.62
C LYS A 7 14.98 -34.01 -16.88
N HIS A 8 14.86 -33.75 -15.60
CA HIS A 8 13.61 -34.05 -14.89
C HIS A 8 12.56 -33.02 -15.31
N PRO A 9 11.38 -33.41 -15.78
CA PRO A 9 10.29 -32.49 -16.00
C PRO A 9 9.79 -31.98 -14.64
N CYS A 10 9.67 -30.66 -14.50
CA CYS A 10 8.89 -30.07 -13.43
C CYS A 10 7.45 -30.61 -13.51
N PRO A 11 6.83 -31.02 -12.41
CA PRO A 11 5.41 -31.33 -12.43
C PRO A 11 4.65 -30.07 -12.82
N GLU A 12 3.88 -30.16 -13.91
CA GLU A 12 2.87 -29.18 -14.25
C GLU A 12 1.90 -29.12 -13.06
N ALA A 13 1.99 -28.04 -12.29
CA ALA A 13 0.98 -27.73 -11.29
C ALA A 13 -0.31 -27.43 -12.05
N THR A 14 -1.16 -28.41 -12.15
CA THR A 14 -2.54 -28.24 -12.56
C THR A 14 -3.16 -27.24 -11.57
N ILE A 15 -3.33 -26.02 -11.99
CA ILE A 15 -4.06 -25.00 -11.24
C ILE A 15 -5.55 -25.35 -11.36
N ALA A 16 -5.95 -26.42 -10.65
CA ALA A 16 -7.34 -26.61 -10.31
C ALA A 16 -7.66 -25.62 -9.19
N GLY A 17 -8.39 -24.55 -9.52
CA GLY A 17 -9.22 -23.68 -8.71
C GLY A 17 -8.93 -23.60 -7.21
N ALA A 18 -7.70 -23.36 -6.80
CA ALA A 18 -7.41 -22.93 -5.44
C ALA A 18 -7.63 -21.41 -5.39
N ALA A 19 -8.88 -21.01 -5.18
CA ALA A 19 -9.15 -19.71 -4.58
C ALA A 19 -8.23 -19.63 -3.34
N ALA A 20 -7.30 -18.68 -3.35
CA ALA A 20 -6.37 -18.44 -2.26
C ALA A 20 -7.19 -18.39 -0.96
N ARG A 21 -7.09 -19.44 -0.16
CA ARG A 21 -7.65 -19.46 1.18
C ARG A 21 -6.72 -18.59 2.02
N VAL A 22 -6.97 -17.28 2.02
CA VAL A 22 -6.62 -16.43 3.15
C VAL A 22 -7.12 -17.21 4.37
N PRO A 23 -6.32 -17.44 5.42
CA PRO A 23 -6.73 -18.27 6.54
C PRO A 23 -8.11 -17.79 7.00
N ALA A 24 -9.08 -18.68 6.96
CA ALA A 24 -10.50 -18.39 7.23
C ALA A 24 -10.75 -17.76 8.62
N ALA A 25 -9.73 -17.79 9.48
CA ALA A 25 -9.75 -17.17 10.80
C ALA A 25 -9.81 -15.62 10.76
N ILE A 26 -9.29 -14.96 9.73
CA ILE A 26 -9.35 -13.50 9.62
C ILE A 26 -10.67 -13.05 8.97
N ILE A 27 -11.24 -13.87 8.09
CA ILE A 27 -12.50 -13.54 7.41
C ILE A 27 -13.72 -13.88 8.27
N ALA A 28 -13.65 -14.90 9.13
CA ALA A 28 -14.78 -15.27 9.99
C ALA A 28 -15.09 -14.27 11.09
N ALA A 29 -14.14 -13.44 11.51
CA ALA A 29 -14.38 -12.41 12.52
C ALA A 29 -15.17 -11.19 11.99
N VAL A 30 -15.22 -11.01 10.68
CA VAL A 30 -15.92 -9.85 10.05
C VAL A 30 -17.39 -10.18 9.72
N LEU A 31 -17.77 -11.45 9.71
CA LEU A 31 -19.13 -11.91 9.32
C LEU A 31 -20.10 -12.14 10.50
N LEU A 32 -19.66 -12.00 11.73
CA LEU A 32 -20.58 -11.88 12.85
C LEU A 32 -21.13 -10.47 12.86
N GLY A 33 -22.18 -10.27 12.10
CA GLY A 33 -22.99 -9.05 12.09
C GLY A 33 -23.46 -8.72 13.49
N ILE A 34 -22.70 -7.92 14.21
CA ILE A 34 -23.23 -7.14 15.32
C ILE A 34 -24.09 -6.08 14.64
N THR A 35 -25.40 -6.34 14.56
CA THR A 35 -26.38 -5.30 14.36
C THR A 35 -26.43 -4.47 15.65
N ALA A 36 -25.35 -3.76 15.97
CA ALA A 36 -25.42 -2.65 16.88
C ALA A 36 -26.37 -1.65 16.21
N SER A 37 -27.52 -1.40 16.82
CA SER A 37 -28.31 -0.22 16.47
C SER A 37 -27.34 0.95 16.40
N PRO A 38 -27.30 1.69 15.29
CA PRO A 38 -26.39 2.82 15.20
C PRO A 38 -26.72 3.74 16.36
N ALA A 39 -25.82 3.83 17.32
CA ALA A 39 -25.89 4.90 18.31
C ALA A 39 -26.05 6.18 17.49
N ARG A 40 -27.06 6.99 17.83
CA ARG A 40 -27.38 8.21 17.06
C ARG A 40 -26.09 8.99 16.91
N ALA A 41 -25.59 9.08 15.67
CA ALA A 41 -24.29 9.67 15.40
C ALA A 41 -24.25 11.07 15.99
N ASP A 42 -23.25 11.35 16.82
CA ASP A 42 -23.00 12.71 17.29
C ASP A 42 -22.52 13.55 16.11
N CYS A 43 -23.43 14.31 15.56
CA CYS A 43 -23.18 15.17 14.40
C CYS A 43 -22.76 16.59 14.82
N ASN A 44 -22.35 16.78 16.07
CA ASN A 44 -21.81 18.06 16.52
C ASN A 44 -20.37 18.23 16.02
N PRO A 45 -20.08 19.20 15.11
CA PRO A 45 -18.77 19.33 14.48
C PRO A 45 -17.73 20.05 15.35
N ALA A 46 -17.87 20.09 16.67
CA ALA A 46 -17.02 20.92 17.53
C ALA A 46 -15.54 20.50 17.51
N GLU A 47 -15.24 19.20 17.35
CA GLU A 47 -13.85 18.68 17.42
C GLU A 47 -13.44 17.84 16.20
N ARG A 48 -14.39 17.22 15.50
CA ARG A 48 -14.16 16.35 14.36
C ARG A 48 -15.40 16.24 13.48
N ILE A 49 -15.21 16.03 12.20
CA ILE A 49 -16.29 15.78 11.25
C ILE A 49 -16.61 14.28 11.25
N ASN A 50 -17.82 13.92 11.66
CA ASN A 50 -18.30 12.54 11.64
C ASN A 50 -18.85 12.18 10.26
N ALA A 51 -18.22 11.26 9.56
CA ALA A 51 -18.60 10.87 8.20
C ALA A 51 -20.01 10.30 8.10
N SER A 52 -20.52 9.64 9.15
CA SER A 52 -21.88 9.08 9.15
C SER A 52 -23.00 10.14 9.16
N CYS A 53 -22.66 11.40 9.39
CA CYS A 53 -23.59 12.54 9.35
C CYS A 53 -23.78 13.13 7.95
N TYR A 54 -23.06 12.63 6.96
CA TYR A 54 -23.09 13.12 5.58
C TYR A 54 -23.69 12.08 4.64
N SER A 55 -24.25 12.55 3.54
CA SER A 55 -24.87 11.69 2.53
C SER A 55 -23.85 10.82 1.78
N ASN A 56 -22.62 11.27 1.69
CA ASN A 56 -21.51 10.54 1.11
C ASN A 56 -20.16 10.95 1.73
N LEU A 57 -19.16 10.12 1.57
CA LEU A 57 -17.85 10.28 2.18
C LEU A 57 -17.06 11.47 1.61
N GLN A 58 -17.27 11.82 0.33
CA GLN A 58 -16.59 12.97 -0.29
C GLN A 58 -17.04 14.29 0.34
N ASP A 59 -18.34 14.45 0.61
CA ASP A 59 -18.86 15.66 1.26
C ASP A 59 -18.35 15.80 2.68
N ALA A 60 -18.29 14.69 3.44
CA ALA A 60 -17.68 14.67 4.77
C ALA A 60 -16.20 15.08 4.74
N THR A 61 -15.45 14.55 3.78
CA THR A 61 -14.03 14.86 3.59
C THR A 61 -13.83 16.33 3.26
N THR A 62 -14.62 16.86 2.32
CA THR A 62 -14.58 18.29 1.94
C THR A 62 -14.90 19.19 3.13
N ALA A 63 -15.92 18.84 3.92
CA ALA A 63 -16.27 19.58 5.12
C ALA A 63 -15.16 19.55 6.19
N ALA A 64 -14.51 18.40 6.37
CA ALA A 64 -13.41 18.25 7.31
C ALA A 64 -12.19 19.11 6.93
N ILE A 65 -11.83 19.12 5.65
CA ILE A 65 -10.73 19.94 5.14
C ILE A 65 -11.08 21.44 5.27
N ALA A 66 -12.29 21.84 4.89
CA ALA A 66 -12.74 23.23 4.98
C ALA A 66 -12.79 23.74 6.43
N ALA A 67 -13.15 22.87 7.38
CA ALA A 67 -13.20 23.21 8.80
C ALA A 67 -11.83 23.10 9.51
N ASN A 68 -10.79 22.60 8.85
CA ASN A 68 -9.51 22.23 9.45
C ASN A 68 -9.69 21.29 10.66
N GLN A 69 -10.50 20.26 10.48
CA GLN A 69 -10.84 19.28 11.51
C GLN A 69 -10.53 17.87 11.03
N PRO A 70 -10.24 16.93 11.95
CA PRO A 70 -10.12 15.52 11.59
C PRO A 70 -11.41 14.97 10.99
N LEU A 71 -11.29 14.10 10.00
CA LEU A 71 -12.38 13.26 9.50
C LEU A 71 -12.46 12.00 10.36
N TRP A 72 -13.56 11.80 11.06
CA TRP A 72 -13.81 10.58 11.80
C TRP A 72 -14.69 9.62 11.01
N LEU A 73 -14.18 8.40 10.87
CA LEU A 73 -14.85 7.27 10.23
C LEU A 73 -15.21 6.23 11.29
N PRO A 74 -16.41 6.30 11.89
CA PRO A 74 -16.92 5.23 12.72
C PRO A 74 -16.85 3.87 12.03
N ALA A 75 -16.80 2.79 12.81
CA ALA A 75 -16.88 1.44 12.27
C ALA A 75 -18.15 1.28 11.40
N GLY A 76 -17.98 0.74 10.21
CA GLY A 76 -19.06 0.59 9.22
C GLY A 76 -18.52 0.53 7.81
N THR A 77 -19.41 0.33 6.84
CA THR A 77 -19.05 0.28 5.42
C THR A 77 -19.52 1.54 4.71
N TYR A 78 -18.58 2.23 4.09
CA TYR A 78 -18.79 3.42 3.27
C TYR A 78 -18.69 3.01 1.79
N VAL A 79 -19.83 2.81 1.15
CA VAL A 79 -19.89 2.40 -0.26
C VAL A 79 -19.65 3.63 -1.13
N LEU A 80 -18.67 3.52 -2.02
CA LEU A 80 -18.34 4.58 -2.97
C LEU A 80 -18.97 4.29 -4.34
N ASN A 81 -19.48 5.33 -4.97
CA ASN A 81 -19.91 5.33 -6.38
C ASN A 81 -18.88 6.02 -7.30
N ARG A 82 -17.86 6.63 -6.75
CA ARG A 82 -16.73 7.27 -7.42
C ARG A 82 -15.50 7.26 -6.52
N GLU A 83 -14.34 7.58 -7.08
CA GLU A 83 -13.10 7.76 -6.32
C GLU A 83 -13.27 8.80 -5.21
N LEU A 84 -12.80 8.48 -4.01
CA LEU A 84 -12.65 9.44 -2.92
C LEU A 84 -11.34 10.22 -3.11
N VAL A 85 -11.47 11.51 -3.38
CA VAL A 85 -10.31 12.41 -3.52
C VAL A 85 -10.12 13.21 -2.24
N ILE A 86 -8.95 13.06 -1.63
CA ILE A 86 -8.55 13.77 -0.43
C ILE A 86 -7.44 14.74 -0.81
N ASP A 87 -7.80 15.89 -1.35
CA ASP A 87 -6.85 16.96 -1.61
C ASP A 87 -6.77 17.91 -0.42
N TYR A 88 -5.71 17.73 0.38
CA TYR A 88 -5.51 18.54 1.58
C TYR A 88 -4.51 19.69 1.40
N ALA A 89 -4.27 20.10 0.17
CA ALA A 89 -3.45 21.27 -0.13
C ALA A 89 -3.85 22.55 0.63
N PRO A 90 -5.15 22.81 0.92
CA PRO A 90 -5.54 23.93 1.79
C PRO A 90 -4.97 23.85 3.21
N LEU A 91 -4.61 22.64 3.68
CA LEU A 91 -4.04 22.36 4.99
C LEU A 91 -2.55 22.00 4.91
N ALA A 92 -1.84 22.40 3.87
CA ALA A 92 -0.48 21.96 3.56
C ALA A 92 0.50 22.10 4.74
N ALA A 93 0.36 23.12 5.57
CA ALA A 93 1.24 23.36 6.71
C ALA A 93 0.79 22.70 8.01
N THR A 94 -0.51 22.45 8.18
CA THR A 94 -1.10 21.89 9.42
C THR A 94 -1.38 20.41 9.33
N GLY A 95 -1.52 19.89 8.13
CA GLY A 95 -1.82 18.50 7.86
C GLY A 95 -3.31 18.17 7.91
N PHE A 96 -3.62 16.92 7.58
CA PHE A 96 -4.98 16.38 7.61
C PHE A 96 -5.00 15.01 8.26
N GLN A 97 -5.98 14.77 9.10
CA GLN A 97 -6.12 13.54 9.84
C GLN A 97 -7.43 12.82 9.52
N ILE A 98 -7.32 11.52 9.30
CA ILE A 98 -8.43 10.56 9.29
C ILE A 98 -8.32 9.71 10.53
N ILE A 99 -9.38 9.64 11.32
CA ILE A 99 -9.51 8.74 12.48
C ILE A 99 -10.45 7.63 12.08
N SER A 100 -9.98 6.39 12.05
CA SER A 100 -10.77 5.23 11.64
C SER A 100 -10.91 4.22 12.77
N ASP A 101 -12.15 3.92 13.14
CA ASP A 101 -12.50 2.90 14.14
C ASP A 101 -12.73 1.52 13.47
N GLY A 102 -11.95 1.16 12.47
CA GLY A 102 -12.13 -0.06 11.68
C GLY A 102 -13.14 0.11 10.52
N ALA A 103 -13.23 1.31 9.98
CA ALA A 103 -14.08 1.61 8.83
C ALA A 103 -13.65 0.87 7.57
N ILE A 104 -14.61 0.52 6.72
CA ILE A 104 -14.41 -0.12 5.43
C ILE A 104 -14.85 0.86 4.33
N ILE A 105 -13.93 1.23 3.47
CA ILE A 105 -14.24 1.92 2.21
C ILE A 105 -14.43 0.85 1.14
N ASP A 106 -15.64 0.76 0.57
CA ASP A 106 -15.98 -0.20 -0.48
C ASP A 106 -16.20 0.52 -1.81
N ALA A 107 -15.24 0.37 -2.71
CA ALA A 107 -15.25 0.89 -4.08
C ALA A 107 -15.29 -0.23 -5.13
N THR A 108 -15.67 -1.44 -4.77
CA THR A 108 -15.65 -2.61 -5.66
C THR A 108 -16.54 -2.44 -6.89
N ALA A 109 -17.63 -1.68 -6.76
CA ALA A 109 -18.57 -1.43 -7.85
C ALA A 109 -18.10 -0.35 -8.83
N THR A 110 -17.09 0.47 -8.50
CA THR A 110 -16.71 1.63 -9.33
C THR A 110 -15.83 1.25 -10.51
N GLY A 111 -15.06 0.17 -10.45
CA GLY A 111 -13.99 -0.17 -11.40
C GLY A 111 -12.81 0.81 -11.41
N ASN A 112 -12.89 1.89 -10.66
CA ASN A 112 -11.89 2.94 -10.56
C ASN A 112 -11.07 2.79 -9.27
N ARG A 113 -10.19 3.76 -9.03
CA ARG A 113 -9.49 3.93 -7.76
C ARG A 113 -10.50 4.12 -6.62
N ALA A 114 -10.23 3.52 -5.47
CA ALA A 114 -11.04 3.77 -4.28
C ALA A 114 -10.71 5.13 -3.66
N MET A 115 -9.40 5.42 -3.53
CA MET A 115 -8.96 6.60 -2.81
C MET A 115 -7.67 7.17 -3.43
N SER A 116 -7.62 8.48 -3.60
CA SER A 116 -6.37 9.22 -3.81
C SER A 116 -6.18 10.26 -2.72
N ILE A 117 -4.96 10.35 -2.22
CA ILE A 117 -4.49 11.35 -1.26
C ILE A 117 -3.58 12.28 -2.03
N GLU A 118 -3.95 13.54 -2.09
CA GLU A 118 -3.38 14.53 -2.99
C GLU A 118 -2.96 15.79 -2.24
N CYS A 119 -1.95 16.47 -2.80
CA CYS A 119 -1.49 17.77 -2.37
C CYS A 119 -1.39 18.66 -3.59
N SER A 120 -2.52 19.08 -4.17
CA SER A 120 -2.53 19.81 -5.43
C SER A 120 -1.81 21.16 -5.31
N GLY A 121 -0.84 21.40 -6.19
CA GLY A 121 -0.05 22.65 -6.20
C GLY A 121 1.15 22.69 -5.24
N GLY A 122 1.48 21.56 -4.61
CA GLY A 122 2.77 21.37 -3.95
C GLY A 122 3.89 21.30 -4.99
N SER A 123 5.02 21.98 -4.76
CA SER A 123 6.23 21.84 -5.56
C SER A 123 7.38 21.41 -4.66
N PRO A 124 8.03 20.27 -4.93
CA PRO A 124 9.20 19.86 -4.18
C PRO A 124 10.33 20.90 -4.24
N GLN A 125 10.40 21.66 -5.33
CA GLN A 125 11.42 22.68 -5.55
C GLN A 125 11.22 23.91 -4.67
N ASP A 126 9.98 24.18 -4.28
CA ASP A 126 9.62 25.34 -3.45
C ASP A 126 9.39 24.99 -1.99
N ALA A 127 9.68 23.75 -1.57
CA ALA A 127 9.34 23.20 -0.24
C ALA A 127 7.84 23.37 0.11
N LYS A 128 6.97 23.40 -0.89
CA LYS A 128 5.52 23.56 -0.76
C LYS A 128 4.79 22.22 -0.81
N GLY A 129 5.40 21.15 -0.30
CA GLY A 129 4.70 19.89 -0.09
C GLY A 129 3.67 20.00 1.04
N CYS A 130 2.73 19.09 1.07
CA CYS A 130 1.82 18.95 2.20
C CYS A 130 2.47 18.13 3.32
N PHE A 131 2.28 18.58 4.55
CA PHE A 131 2.86 17.94 5.73
C PHE A 131 1.79 17.21 6.54
N TYR A 132 2.21 16.23 7.35
CA TYR A 132 1.44 15.63 8.44
C TYR A 132 0.11 14.99 8.04
N PHE A 133 0.05 14.29 6.91
CA PHE A 133 -1.10 13.43 6.64
C PHE A 133 -1.11 12.24 7.61
N HIS A 134 -2.23 11.98 8.28
CA HIS A 134 -2.31 10.88 9.24
C HIS A 134 -3.58 10.05 9.06
N ILE A 135 -3.43 8.74 8.88
CA ILE A 135 -4.50 7.76 9.11
C ILE A 135 -4.25 7.13 10.48
N GLN A 136 -5.06 7.53 11.45
CA GLN A 136 -5.04 6.98 12.80
C GLN A 136 -6.01 5.81 12.89
N GLY A 137 -5.55 4.71 13.50
CA GLY A 137 -6.32 3.48 13.66
C GLY A 137 -6.25 2.60 12.40
N THR A 138 -7.28 1.78 12.18
CA THR A 138 -7.32 0.80 11.07
C THR A 138 -8.34 1.21 10.02
N LEU A 139 -7.88 1.37 8.78
CA LEU A 139 -8.73 1.64 7.62
C LEU A 139 -8.65 0.48 6.63
N PHE A 140 -9.81 -0.11 6.32
CA PHE A 140 -9.94 -1.13 5.29
C PHE A 140 -10.41 -0.50 3.97
N VAL A 141 -9.84 -0.93 2.86
CA VAL A 141 -10.24 -0.48 1.52
C VAL A 141 -10.42 -1.69 0.61
N ASN A 142 -11.62 -1.86 0.06
CA ASN A 142 -11.92 -2.84 -0.96
C ASN A 142 -12.12 -2.14 -2.31
N ALA A 143 -11.48 -2.66 -3.35
CA ALA A 143 -11.56 -2.09 -4.70
C ALA A 143 -11.54 -3.18 -5.78
N ASN A 144 -11.93 -2.78 -6.99
CA ASN A 144 -11.79 -3.58 -8.20
C ASN A 144 -11.16 -2.68 -9.29
N SER A 145 -9.95 -2.19 -9.03
CA SER A 145 -9.31 -1.15 -9.85
C SER A 145 -8.32 -1.72 -10.85
N ALA A 146 -8.36 -1.21 -12.08
CA ALA A 146 -7.31 -1.43 -13.08
C ALA A 146 -6.06 -0.57 -12.83
N GLN A 147 -6.14 0.40 -11.94
CA GLN A 147 -5.04 1.27 -11.49
C GLN A 147 -4.64 0.90 -10.05
N ALA A 148 -4.05 1.81 -9.30
CA ALA A 148 -3.89 1.64 -7.87
C ALA A 148 -5.23 1.79 -7.15
N ALA A 149 -5.59 0.86 -6.24
CA ALA A 149 -6.79 1.02 -5.43
C ALA A 149 -6.66 2.22 -4.48
N VAL A 150 -5.50 2.37 -3.85
CA VAL A 150 -5.14 3.54 -3.05
C VAL A 150 -3.87 4.15 -3.62
N ARG A 151 -3.88 5.47 -3.83
CA ARG A 151 -2.72 6.21 -4.30
C ARG A 151 -2.42 7.40 -3.39
N PHE A 152 -1.15 7.54 -3.04
CA PHE A 152 -0.60 8.73 -2.41
C PHE A 152 0.21 9.50 -3.46
N GLY A 153 -0.14 10.77 -3.70
CA GLY A 153 0.52 11.64 -4.65
C GLY A 153 0.25 11.35 -6.13
N PHE A 154 0.58 12.29 -6.97
CA PHE A 154 0.51 12.17 -8.44
C PHE A 154 1.82 11.65 -9.04
N ASN A 155 1.83 11.51 -10.37
CA ASN A 155 2.99 11.02 -11.13
C ASN A 155 4.07 12.08 -11.39
N ASP A 156 3.92 13.29 -10.88
CA ASP A 156 4.86 14.39 -11.06
C ASP A 156 5.30 15.02 -9.73
N PHE A 157 6.29 15.89 -9.78
CA PHE A 157 6.91 16.51 -8.61
C PHE A 157 6.01 17.53 -7.88
N SER A 158 4.81 17.80 -8.38
CA SER A 158 3.94 18.84 -7.85
C SER A 158 3.17 18.43 -6.59
N ASP A 159 3.28 17.15 -6.16
CA ASP A 159 2.40 16.54 -5.16
C ASP A 159 3.19 15.73 -4.13
N ALA A 160 4.03 16.40 -3.38
CA ALA A 160 4.86 15.77 -2.36
C ALA A 160 4.16 15.71 -1.00
N HIS A 161 4.14 14.52 -0.40
CA HIS A 161 3.68 14.28 0.97
C HIS A 161 4.87 14.17 1.89
N ASN A 162 4.94 15.03 2.91
CA ASN A 162 6.01 15.01 3.88
C ASN A 162 5.47 14.62 5.27
N SER A 163 6.19 13.72 5.94
CA SER A 163 5.84 13.24 7.29
C SER A 163 4.43 12.60 7.37
N ALA A 164 4.05 11.86 6.33
CA ALA A 164 2.82 11.08 6.39
C ALA A 164 2.95 9.94 7.42
N LYS A 165 1.89 9.72 8.20
CA LYS A 165 1.80 8.62 9.15
C LYS A 165 0.56 7.78 8.87
N ILE A 166 0.75 6.47 8.76
CA ILE A 166 -0.36 5.54 8.54
C ILE A 166 -0.22 4.41 9.54
N ASP A 167 -1.14 4.36 10.51
CA ASP A 167 -1.10 3.34 11.56
C ASP A 167 -1.39 1.96 10.99
N HIS A 168 -2.55 1.77 10.33
CA HIS A 168 -2.89 0.52 9.65
C HIS A 168 -3.78 0.79 8.43
N LEU A 169 -3.26 0.56 7.24
CA LEU A 169 -4.01 0.60 5.99
C LEU A 169 -4.06 -0.80 5.38
N ILE A 170 -5.26 -1.36 5.24
CA ILE A 170 -5.47 -2.71 4.69
C ILE A 170 -6.24 -2.57 3.39
N VAL A 171 -5.58 -2.87 2.27
CA VAL A 171 -6.14 -2.70 0.92
C VAL A 171 -6.26 -4.04 0.24
N ASN A 172 -7.46 -4.33 -0.27
CA ASN A 172 -7.75 -5.46 -1.13
C ASN A 172 -8.23 -4.97 -2.50
N ASN A 173 -7.40 -5.14 -3.52
CA ASN A 173 -7.76 -4.84 -4.91
C ASN A 173 -8.04 -6.12 -5.68
N ALA A 174 -9.29 -6.42 -5.95
CA ALA A 174 -9.72 -7.55 -6.79
C ALA A 174 -9.44 -7.32 -8.28
N GLY A 175 -9.16 -6.07 -8.70
CA GLY A 175 -8.87 -5.68 -10.07
C GLY A 175 -7.43 -5.97 -10.51
N PRO A 176 -7.13 -5.74 -11.80
CA PRO A 176 -5.82 -6.06 -12.40
C PRO A 176 -4.70 -5.08 -12.02
N GLY A 177 -5.00 -3.99 -11.34
CA GLY A 177 -4.04 -2.95 -10.96
C GLY A 177 -3.24 -3.26 -9.70
N TYR A 178 -2.80 -2.21 -9.04
CA TYR A 178 -2.06 -2.26 -7.77
C TYR A 178 -3.01 -2.19 -6.58
N ALA A 179 -2.59 -2.69 -5.42
CA ALA A 179 -3.33 -2.37 -4.20
C ALA A 179 -2.96 -0.97 -3.69
N VAL A 180 -1.70 -0.71 -3.40
CA VAL A 180 -1.22 0.59 -2.90
C VAL A 180 -0.10 1.12 -3.78
N ARG A 181 -0.15 2.41 -4.11
CA ARG A 181 0.94 3.12 -4.75
C ARG A 181 1.33 4.36 -3.93
N LEU A 182 2.59 4.42 -3.56
CA LEU A 182 3.20 5.54 -2.85
C LEU A 182 4.02 6.35 -3.85
N ASN A 183 3.59 7.57 -4.17
CA ASN A 183 4.32 8.52 -4.99
C ASN A 183 4.74 9.72 -4.11
N TYR A 184 5.94 10.20 -4.28
CA TYR A 184 6.44 11.42 -3.60
C TYR A 184 6.18 11.48 -2.10
N ASN A 185 6.53 10.41 -1.38
CA ASN A 185 6.43 10.37 0.06
C ASN A 185 7.81 10.57 0.69
N LEU A 186 7.92 11.58 1.55
CA LEU A 186 9.14 11.94 2.26
C LEU A 186 8.94 11.78 3.76
N ASN A 187 9.90 11.19 4.47
CA ASN A 187 9.86 11.02 5.93
C ASN A 187 8.57 10.35 6.45
N ALA A 188 7.97 9.45 5.67
CA ALA A 188 6.73 8.80 6.04
C ALA A 188 6.97 7.60 6.97
N ASP A 189 5.97 7.29 7.81
CA ASP A 189 5.90 6.07 8.62
C ASP A 189 4.60 5.34 8.29
N ILE A 190 4.72 4.21 7.56
CA ILE A 190 3.57 3.57 6.92
C ILE A 190 3.53 2.08 7.30
N PHE A 191 2.41 1.67 7.92
CA PHE A 191 2.04 0.26 7.96
C PHE A 191 0.93 -0.02 6.95
N ALA A 192 1.21 -0.91 5.98
CA ALA A 192 0.24 -1.28 4.96
C ALA A 192 0.20 -2.79 4.73
N VAL A 193 -1.02 -3.34 4.62
CA VAL A 193 -1.27 -4.67 4.06
C VAL A 193 -1.92 -4.48 2.69
N ALA A 194 -1.15 -4.75 1.64
CA ALA A 194 -1.49 -4.44 0.26
C ALA A 194 -1.69 -5.72 -0.55
N VAL A 195 -2.94 -6.15 -0.74
CA VAL A 195 -3.31 -7.36 -1.46
C VAL A 195 -3.90 -7.00 -2.82
N SER A 196 -3.37 -7.57 -3.90
CA SER A 196 -3.91 -7.39 -5.24
C SER A 196 -4.12 -8.73 -5.95
N ALA A 197 -5.21 -8.84 -6.69
CA ALA A 197 -5.38 -9.91 -7.68
C ALA A 197 -4.59 -9.63 -8.97
N GLY A 198 -4.03 -8.43 -9.13
CA GLY A 198 -3.40 -7.89 -10.33
C GLY A 198 -1.88 -7.87 -10.30
N SER A 199 -1.35 -6.75 -10.74
CA SER A 199 0.05 -6.62 -11.15
C SER A 199 1.03 -6.30 -10.01
N ALA A 200 0.58 -5.65 -8.92
CA ALA A 200 1.42 -5.47 -7.74
C ALA A 200 0.58 -5.23 -6.46
N GLY A 201 1.12 -5.66 -5.33
CA GLY A 201 0.60 -5.28 -4.02
C GLY A 201 0.98 -3.85 -3.68
N LEU A 202 2.23 -3.61 -3.34
CA LEU A 202 2.77 -2.30 -2.97
C LEU A 202 3.73 -1.78 -4.04
N VAL A 203 3.53 -0.55 -4.48
CA VAL A 203 4.45 0.15 -5.41
C VAL A 203 5.01 1.40 -4.75
N MET A 204 6.32 1.53 -4.76
CA MET A 204 7.05 2.73 -4.36
C MET A 204 7.58 3.45 -5.58
N ASP A 205 7.24 4.73 -5.69
CA ASP A 205 7.70 5.61 -6.75
C ASP A 205 8.09 6.96 -6.14
N GLN A 206 9.39 7.23 -6.03
CA GLN A 206 9.94 8.43 -5.38
C GLN A 206 9.61 8.56 -3.88
N VAL A 207 9.83 7.48 -3.15
CA VAL A 207 9.69 7.44 -1.69
C VAL A 207 11.07 7.62 -1.05
N GLN A 208 11.22 8.56 -0.12
CA GLN A 208 12.51 8.88 0.46
C GLN A 208 12.45 9.00 1.99
N PHE A 209 13.51 8.56 2.66
CA PHE A 209 13.70 8.65 4.11
C PHE A 209 12.53 8.09 4.93
N SER A 210 11.80 7.13 4.39
CA SER A 210 10.56 6.63 4.96
C SER A 210 10.75 5.26 5.60
N ARG A 211 9.90 4.96 6.58
CA ARG A 211 9.76 3.63 7.17
C ARG A 211 8.50 2.99 6.63
N ILE A 212 8.62 1.74 6.16
CA ILE A 212 7.50 0.97 5.63
C ILE A 212 7.50 -0.41 6.27
N SER A 213 6.34 -0.88 6.69
CA SER A 213 6.16 -2.21 7.27
C SER A 213 4.80 -2.80 6.86
N GLY A 214 4.59 -4.08 7.14
CA GLY A 214 3.33 -4.77 6.87
C GLY A 214 3.47 -5.95 5.93
N ALA A 215 2.58 -6.08 4.94
CA ALA A 215 2.61 -7.17 3.98
C ALA A 215 2.21 -6.70 2.57
N ALA A 216 2.71 -7.40 1.56
CA ALA A 216 2.27 -7.18 0.19
C ALA A 216 2.14 -8.51 -0.56
N SER A 217 1.09 -8.62 -1.40
CA SER A 217 0.87 -9.78 -2.26
C SER A 217 0.25 -9.37 -3.60
N ALA A 218 0.51 -10.15 -4.66
CA ALA A 218 -0.07 -9.94 -5.97
C ALA A 218 -0.13 -11.24 -6.76
N THR A 219 -1.31 -11.84 -6.90
CA THR A 219 -1.45 -13.16 -7.53
C THR A 219 -0.91 -13.28 -8.94
N ARG A 220 -0.87 -12.19 -9.71
CA ARG A 220 -0.42 -12.20 -11.11
C ARG A 220 0.85 -11.39 -11.34
N GLY A 221 1.50 -10.91 -10.31
CA GLY A 221 2.62 -9.99 -10.48
C GLY A 221 3.64 -10.00 -9.35
N THR A 222 3.97 -8.84 -8.87
CA THR A 222 5.02 -8.59 -7.88
C THR A 222 4.40 -8.16 -6.55
N ALA A 223 4.81 -8.77 -5.46
CA ALA A 223 4.31 -8.35 -4.15
C ALA A 223 4.69 -6.89 -3.86
N MET A 224 5.98 -6.54 -4.00
CA MET A 224 6.45 -5.16 -3.82
C MET A 224 7.34 -4.72 -4.98
N ARG A 225 7.09 -3.51 -5.51
CA ARG A 225 7.93 -2.89 -6.55
C ARG A 225 8.54 -1.59 -6.07
N ILE A 226 9.81 -1.36 -6.47
CA ILE A 226 10.42 -0.04 -6.48
C ILE A 226 10.66 0.32 -7.95
N GLU A 227 9.81 1.18 -8.50
CA GLU A 227 9.83 1.56 -9.90
C GLU A 227 9.88 3.07 -10.07
N ARG A 228 10.50 3.52 -11.17
CA ARG A 228 10.67 4.95 -11.52
C ARG A 228 11.37 5.75 -10.41
N GLY A 229 11.59 7.01 -10.62
CA GLY A 229 12.07 8.05 -9.74
C GLY A 229 13.06 7.65 -8.62
N TYR A 230 13.28 8.58 -7.72
CA TYR A 230 14.24 8.46 -6.63
C TYR A 230 13.62 7.84 -5.39
N SER A 231 13.64 6.51 -5.25
CA SER A 231 13.32 5.85 -3.99
C SER A 231 14.61 5.63 -3.20
N PHE A 232 14.81 6.42 -2.15
CA PHE A 232 16.12 6.59 -1.55
C PHE A 232 16.08 6.57 -0.04
N ALA A 233 17.04 5.84 0.57
CA ALA A 233 17.28 5.78 2.01
C ALA A 233 16.03 5.40 2.83
N ASN A 234 15.20 4.51 2.30
CA ASN A 234 14.04 3.98 3.02
C ASN A 234 14.43 2.79 3.89
N THR A 235 13.74 2.62 5.00
CA THR A 235 13.81 1.41 5.83
C THR A 235 12.51 0.63 5.66
N ILE A 236 12.57 -0.55 5.07
CA ILE A 236 11.47 -1.48 4.91
C ILE A 236 11.66 -2.58 5.97
N GLN A 237 10.81 -2.60 6.99
CA GLN A 237 10.99 -3.43 8.18
C GLN A 237 9.93 -4.50 8.30
N ALA A 238 10.35 -5.75 8.55
CA ALA A 238 9.47 -6.88 8.82
C ALA A 238 8.31 -6.99 7.81
N ILE A 239 8.63 -6.78 6.52
CA ILE A 239 7.63 -6.88 5.46
C ILE A 239 7.47 -8.32 5.02
N ASP A 240 6.21 -8.77 4.91
CA ASP A 240 5.84 -10.08 4.38
C ASP A 240 5.50 -9.95 2.89
N LEU A 241 6.26 -10.65 2.04
CA LEU A 241 6.13 -10.64 0.58
C LEU A 241 5.78 -12.03 0.07
N GLU A 242 4.48 -12.27 -0.13
CA GLU A 242 3.99 -13.60 -0.47
C GLU A 242 2.91 -13.61 -1.56
N VAL A 243 2.53 -14.81 -1.99
CA VAL A 243 1.46 -15.04 -2.97
C VAL A 243 1.63 -14.17 -4.22
N ALA A 244 2.85 -14.14 -4.77
CA ALA A 244 3.19 -13.38 -5.97
C ALA A 244 4.16 -14.20 -6.85
N GLN A 245 4.33 -13.79 -8.12
CA GLN A 245 5.37 -14.39 -8.98
C GLN A 245 6.77 -13.90 -8.56
N ILE A 246 6.85 -12.66 -8.13
CA ILE A 246 8.07 -12.00 -7.67
C ILE A 246 7.76 -11.34 -6.32
N GLY A 247 8.59 -11.60 -5.30
CA GLY A 247 8.46 -10.96 -3.99
C GLY A 247 8.79 -9.47 -4.07
N LEU A 248 10.05 -9.15 -4.38
CA LEU A 248 10.54 -7.79 -4.52
C LEU A 248 11.11 -7.56 -5.91
N ALA A 249 10.63 -6.54 -6.63
CA ALA A 249 11.25 -6.07 -7.87
C ALA A 249 11.81 -4.65 -7.69
N ILE A 250 13.09 -4.46 -8.05
CA ILE A 250 13.75 -3.14 -8.11
C ILE A 250 14.12 -2.87 -9.56
N THR A 251 13.37 -1.97 -10.20
CA THR A 251 13.52 -1.63 -11.61
C THR A 251 13.93 -0.18 -11.86
N SER A 252 13.87 0.68 -10.83
CA SER A 252 14.34 2.05 -10.92
C SER A 252 15.87 2.12 -10.81
N PRO A 253 16.57 2.77 -11.75
CA PRO A 253 18.00 3.04 -11.62
C PRO A 253 18.35 4.00 -10.48
N TYR A 254 17.36 4.69 -9.97
CA TYR A 254 17.47 5.66 -8.86
C TYR A 254 17.02 5.10 -7.52
N ALA A 255 16.74 3.79 -7.44
CA ALA A 255 16.44 3.10 -6.19
C ALA A 255 17.75 2.83 -5.43
N ASN A 256 18.09 3.70 -4.48
CA ASN A 256 19.39 3.67 -3.82
C ASN A 256 19.26 3.64 -2.29
N ARG A 257 20.19 2.93 -1.63
CA ARG A 257 20.34 2.92 -0.17
C ARG A 257 19.05 2.56 0.59
N ASN A 258 18.17 1.77 -0.02
CA ASN A 258 17.03 1.21 0.68
C ASN A 258 17.48 0.00 1.50
N THR A 259 17.05 -0.07 2.74
CA THR A 259 17.37 -1.16 3.66
C THR A 259 16.13 -1.96 3.98
N PHE A 260 16.14 -3.24 3.66
CA PHE A 260 15.11 -4.20 4.01
C PHE A 260 15.57 -4.98 5.23
N VAL A 261 14.89 -4.79 6.36
CA VAL A 261 15.23 -5.44 7.63
C VAL A 261 14.26 -6.57 7.89
N SER A 262 14.78 -7.78 7.99
CA SER A 262 14.01 -9.02 8.23
C SER A 262 12.82 -9.20 7.27
N PRO A 263 12.99 -9.03 5.96
CA PRO A 263 11.90 -9.30 5.01
C PRO A 263 11.65 -10.81 4.95
N TYR A 264 10.39 -11.21 4.82
CA TYR A 264 10.00 -12.58 4.54
C TYR A 264 9.56 -12.72 3.09
N PHE A 265 10.04 -13.76 2.41
CA PHE A 265 9.71 -14.06 1.02
C PHE A 265 9.09 -15.44 0.89
N ASN A 266 7.89 -15.52 0.32
CA ASN A 266 7.25 -16.77 -0.06
C ASN A 266 6.72 -16.67 -1.50
N CYS A 267 7.65 -16.53 -2.44
CA CYS A 267 7.39 -16.34 -3.86
C CYS A 267 8.35 -17.17 -4.70
N PRO A 268 7.96 -17.65 -5.90
CA PRO A 268 8.85 -18.38 -6.81
C PRO A 268 10.15 -17.63 -7.13
N THR A 269 10.07 -16.32 -7.28
CA THR A 269 11.23 -15.44 -7.39
C THR A 269 11.21 -14.47 -6.21
N ALA A 270 12.11 -14.66 -5.24
CA ALA A 270 12.14 -13.79 -4.07
C ALA A 270 12.48 -12.34 -4.45
N ILE A 271 13.53 -12.15 -5.27
CA ILE A 271 14.02 -10.83 -5.66
C ILE A 271 14.35 -10.81 -7.15
N LEU A 272 13.93 -9.74 -7.83
CA LEU A 272 14.32 -9.37 -9.18
C LEU A 272 14.80 -7.91 -9.15
N ALA A 273 16.12 -7.71 -9.09
CA ALA A 273 16.72 -6.39 -9.18
C ALA A 273 17.45 -6.27 -10.53
N THR A 274 16.95 -5.42 -11.41
CA THR A 274 17.55 -5.13 -12.72
C THR A 274 18.23 -3.76 -12.77
N ALA A 275 18.01 -2.97 -11.74
CA ALA A 275 18.51 -1.61 -11.60
C ALA A 275 18.70 -1.25 -10.11
N GLY A 276 19.13 -0.03 -9.85
CA GLY A 276 19.36 0.46 -8.50
C GLY A 276 20.80 0.32 -8.03
N ASN A 277 21.11 0.86 -6.86
CA ASN A 277 22.46 0.81 -6.30
C ASN A 277 22.41 0.83 -4.76
N SER A 278 23.34 0.08 -4.13
CA SER A 278 23.55 0.09 -2.68
C SER A 278 22.29 -0.19 -1.85
N ASN A 279 21.33 -0.97 -2.38
CA ASN A 279 20.22 -1.47 -1.58
C ASN A 279 20.69 -2.66 -0.74
N MET A 280 20.11 -2.85 0.44
CA MET A 280 20.56 -3.84 1.40
C MET A 280 19.41 -4.68 1.94
N LEU A 281 19.62 -5.99 2.02
CA LEU A 281 18.77 -6.91 2.75
C LEU A 281 19.51 -7.39 4.00
N LEU A 282 18.90 -7.19 5.16
CA LEU A 282 19.41 -7.63 6.43
C LEU A 282 18.52 -8.76 6.96
N ASN A 283 19.12 -9.90 7.28
CA ASN A 283 18.44 -11.05 7.86
C ASN A 283 17.15 -11.47 7.13
N PRO A 284 17.19 -11.67 5.79
CA PRO A 284 16.02 -12.11 5.05
C PRO A 284 15.64 -13.56 5.39
N SER A 285 14.36 -13.88 5.37
CA SER A 285 13.84 -15.23 5.52
C SER A 285 13.02 -15.66 4.30
N TYR A 286 12.99 -16.98 4.03
CA TYR A 286 12.41 -17.53 2.81
C TYR A 286 11.52 -18.73 3.15
N GLY A 287 10.25 -18.68 2.76
CA GLY A 287 9.25 -19.69 3.12
C GLY A 287 9.53 -21.08 2.55
N ALA A 288 10.01 -21.18 1.35
CA ALA A 288 10.31 -22.44 0.67
C ALA A 288 11.76 -22.93 0.84
N GLY A 289 12.56 -22.32 1.70
CA GLY A 289 13.98 -22.66 1.88
C GLY A 289 14.86 -22.37 0.66
N GLN A 290 14.40 -21.56 -0.27
CA GLN A 290 15.13 -21.19 -1.47
C GLN A 290 15.68 -19.77 -1.34
N PRO A 291 16.99 -19.60 -1.15
CA PRO A 291 17.59 -18.27 -1.24
C PRO A 291 17.43 -17.71 -2.65
N PRO A 292 17.43 -16.39 -2.82
CA PRO A 292 17.42 -15.78 -4.15
C PRO A 292 18.58 -16.30 -4.98
N ALA A 293 18.33 -16.62 -6.24
CA ALA A 293 19.38 -17.11 -7.14
C ALA A 293 20.53 -16.12 -7.22
N PRO A 294 21.78 -16.54 -7.01
CA PRO A 294 22.94 -15.67 -7.16
C PRO A 294 23.00 -15.13 -8.60
N GLY A 295 23.14 -13.84 -8.78
CA GLY A 295 23.39 -13.20 -10.07
C GLY A 295 22.26 -12.37 -10.69
N SER A 296 21.04 -12.39 -10.13
CA SER A 296 19.92 -11.55 -10.60
C SER A 296 19.72 -10.24 -9.81
N GLN A 297 20.69 -9.88 -8.96
CA GLN A 297 20.53 -8.82 -7.96
C GLN A 297 21.49 -7.67 -8.20
N THR A 298 21.25 -6.90 -9.26
CA THR A 298 22.05 -5.71 -9.51
C THR A 298 21.84 -4.68 -8.40
N GLY A 299 22.92 -4.30 -7.70
CA GLY A 299 22.91 -3.27 -6.69
C GLY A 299 22.18 -3.63 -5.37
N VAL A 300 22.03 -4.92 -5.07
CA VAL A 300 21.49 -5.41 -3.81
C VAL A 300 22.52 -6.24 -3.06
N LEU A 301 22.83 -5.85 -1.83
CA LEU A 301 23.69 -6.59 -0.92
C LEU A 301 22.82 -7.35 0.08
N THR A 302 23.00 -8.65 0.21
CA THR A 302 22.35 -9.47 1.22
C THR A 302 23.31 -9.76 2.36
N LEU A 303 22.90 -9.49 3.58
CA LEU A 303 23.64 -9.80 4.80
C LEU A 303 22.79 -10.74 5.68
N PRO A 304 23.46 -11.68 6.37
CA PRO A 304 22.77 -12.61 7.27
C PRO A 304 22.10 -11.92 8.44
#